data_20f9f4db7ae2b83b74b080445efcdeae
#
_entry.id   20f9f4db7ae2b83b74b080445efcdeae
#
_cell.length_a   1.000
_cell.length_b   1.000
_cell.length_c   1.000
_cell.angle_alpha   90.00
_cell.angle_beta   90.00
_cell.angle_gamma   90.00
#
_symmetry.space_group_name_H-M   'P 1'
#
loop_
_entity.id
_entity.type
_entity.pdbx_description
1 polymer ?
#
loop_
_entity_poly.entity_id
_entity_poly.type
_entity_poly.pdbx_seq_one_letter_code
_entity_poly.pdbx_strand_id
1 'polypeptide(L)'
;MNPLKPNLNKTKLILTLFIFTLTAGCNRPASSNTTPDLFATLQASTPSNFASPQVTQPVSTPAFNFSTITPTSSSSSAQTSVPSPSSSDQPSGHIAFTCQVFKDQGSEQICLMKADGSDFKRLTTENNLRHFYPSIAPNGQSVLYSAYFADNNFEVFQLDLVDGSLDRLTSTYGVDTAPEISPDQEQLVFTHIAPATDKYQLVLADHDGGNFGNIPGINGWDPTWSPDGKAILFASDKNGTVQLYTVRLDGSKLTKITNLPAIRGRSDWSPDGQYIVTYSGEPWNRELYIMNADGSNVRQLTPSGGNSQGPSFSPDGKWVAFTAYFDHYGEDNGCEIYIIRIDGTDLRRLTDNDYCDYQPRWGP
;
A
#
# COMPACT_ATOMS: atom_id res chain seq x y z
N MET A 1 -39.62 -37.81 -47.70
CA MET A 1 -38.76 -38.06 -46.51
C MET A 1 -38.03 -36.74 -46.18
N ASN A 2 -38.59 -35.99 -45.24
CA ASN A 2 -38.00 -34.71 -44.79
C ASN A 2 -37.22 -34.96 -43.50
N PRO A 3 -36.00 -34.42 -43.34
CA PRO A 3 -35.30 -34.52 -42.07
C PRO A 3 -35.73 -33.38 -41.12
N LEU A 4 -36.04 -33.74 -39.90
CA LEU A 4 -36.41 -32.93 -38.77
C LEU A 4 -35.29 -31.91 -38.41
N LYS A 5 -35.65 -30.63 -38.29
CA LYS A 5 -34.78 -29.58 -37.70
C LYS A 5 -34.84 -29.68 -36.15
N PRO A 6 -33.74 -29.58 -35.44
CA PRO A 6 -33.78 -29.44 -34.00
C PRO A 6 -34.16 -28.01 -33.60
N ASN A 7 -35.10 -27.93 -32.67
CA ASN A 7 -35.63 -26.71 -32.07
C ASN A 7 -34.61 -26.17 -31.05
N LEU A 8 -33.96 -25.06 -31.35
CA LEU A 8 -33.05 -24.38 -30.43
C LEU A 8 -33.86 -23.44 -29.54
N ASN A 9 -34.17 -23.86 -28.33
CA ASN A 9 -34.69 -22.99 -27.30
C ASN A 9 -33.64 -21.91 -26.98
N LYS A 10 -33.97 -20.68 -27.34
CA LYS A 10 -33.24 -19.49 -26.98
C LYS A 10 -33.52 -19.16 -25.53
N THR A 11 -32.74 -19.70 -24.61
CA THR A 11 -32.63 -19.18 -23.26
C THR A 11 -31.89 -17.85 -23.36
N LYS A 12 -32.58 -16.74 -23.20
CA LYS A 12 -31.96 -15.42 -23.08
C LYS A 12 -31.18 -15.40 -21.77
N LEU A 13 -29.88 -15.57 -21.87
CA LEU A 13 -28.95 -15.22 -20.82
C LEU A 13 -28.94 -13.69 -20.75
N ILE A 14 -29.60 -13.14 -19.74
CA ILE A 14 -29.48 -11.71 -19.41
C ILE A 14 -28.12 -11.57 -18.78
N LEU A 15 -27.16 -11.20 -19.61
CA LEU A 15 -25.83 -10.78 -19.16
C LEU A 15 -26.01 -9.37 -18.55
N THR A 16 -26.18 -9.31 -17.24
CA THR A 16 -26.15 -8.03 -16.53
C THR A 16 -24.72 -7.54 -16.55
N LEU A 17 -24.47 -6.56 -17.39
CA LEU A 17 -23.19 -5.87 -17.51
C LEU A 17 -22.99 -5.04 -16.22
N PHE A 18 -22.26 -5.57 -15.25
CA PHE A 18 -21.78 -4.80 -14.12
C PHE A 18 -20.55 -4.02 -14.58
N ILE A 19 -20.76 -2.76 -14.86
CA ILE A 19 -19.67 -1.80 -15.03
C ILE A 19 -19.15 -1.49 -13.62
N PHE A 20 -18.03 -2.11 -13.27
CA PHE A 20 -17.25 -1.71 -12.10
C PHE A 20 -16.56 -0.39 -12.40
N THR A 21 -17.07 0.69 -11.86
CA THR A 21 -16.28 1.91 -11.71
C THR A 21 -15.40 1.72 -10.48
N LEU A 22 -14.21 1.16 -10.69
CA LEU A 22 -13.14 1.17 -9.69
C LEU A 22 -12.69 2.62 -9.53
N THR A 23 -13.24 3.30 -8.56
CA THR A 23 -12.66 4.54 -8.06
C THR A 23 -11.63 4.17 -7.00
N ALA A 24 -10.41 3.88 -7.45
CA ALA A 24 -9.27 3.84 -6.57
C ALA A 24 -8.90 5.29 -6.27
N GLY A 25 -9.57 5.83 -5.40
CA GLY A 25 -9.33 7.10 -4.80
C GLY A 25 -9.70 6.94 -3.36
N CYS A 26 -9.23 7.80 -2.56
CA CYS A 26 -9.58 7.97 -1.18
C CYS A 26 -11.07 8.32 -1.04
N ASN A 27 -11.97 7.48 -1.50
CA ASN A 27 -13.39 7.80 -1.54
C ASN A 27 -14.02 7.71 -0.17
N ARG A 28 -14.67 8.79 0.25
CA ARG A 28 -15.75 8.73 1.23
C ARG A 28 -16.80 7.72 0.78
N PRO A 29 -17.35 6.89 1.66
CA PRO A 29 -18.41 5.97 1.28
C PRO A 29 -19.63 6.78 0.82
N ALA A 30 -19.92 6.76 -0.46
CA ALA A 30 -21.23 7.13 -0.98
C ALA A 30 -22.18 5.96 -0.74
N SER A 31 -23.28 6.20 -0.07
CA SER A 31 -24.32 5.21 0.16
C SER A 31 -25.00 4.85 -1.16
N SER A 32 -24.68 3.70 -1.73
CA SER A 32 -25.53 3.00 -2.71
C SER A 32 -25.06 1.56 -2.88
N ASN A 33 -26.00 0.64 -3.02
CA ASN A 33 -25.84 -0.80 -3.23
C ASN A 33 -25.01 -1.07 -4.49
N THR A 34 -23.71 -1.22 -4.34
CA THR A 34 -22.80 -1.68 -5.38
C THR A 34 -21.90 -2.77 -4.81
N THR A 35 -21.59 -3.77 -5.62
CA THR A 35 -20.64 -4.83 -5.35
C THR A 35 -19.34 -4.29 -4.75
N PRO A 36 -18.71 -4.99 -3.82
CA PRO A 36 -17.55 -4.48 -3.09
C PRO A 36 -16.42 -4.17 -4.06
N ASP A 37 -15.97 -2.92 -4.04
CA ASP A 37 -14.72 -2.49 -4.62
C ASP A 37 -13.59 -3.24 -3.89
N LEU A 38 -12.75 -3.96 -4.62
CA LEU A 38 -11.67 -4.75 -4.04
C LEU A 38 -10.73 -3.88 -3.19
N PHE A 39 -10.60 -2.63 -3.55
CA PHE A 39 -9.82 -1.63 -2.81
C PHE A 39 -10.64 -1.00 -1.67
N ALA A 40 -11.97 -0.93 -1.78
CA ALA A 40 -12.86 -0.46 -0.75
C ALA A 40 -13.23 -1.55 0.27
N THR A 41 -13.23 -2.82 -0.10
CA THR A 41 -13.49 -3.92 0.85
C THR A 41 -12.39 -4.02 1.90
N LEU A 42 -11.18 -3.61 1.57
CA LEU A 42 -10.12 -3.37 2.53
C LEU A 42 -10.39 -2.10 3.37
N GLN A 43 -11.37 -1.28 3.00
CA GLN A 43 -11.68 0.01 3.61
C GLN A 43 -13.04 0.11 4.32
N ALA A 44 -14.01 -0.74 4.02
CA ALA A 44 -15.39 -0.57 4.50
C ALA A 44 -16.01 -1.84 5.08
N SER A 45 -15.96 -1.97 6.37
CA SER A 45 -17.01 -2.64 7.16
C SER A 45 -17.49 -1.65 8.21
N THR A 46 -18.55 -0.90 7.92
CA THR A 46 -19.26 -0.10 8.93
C THR A 46 -20.68 -0.60 9.07
N PRO A 47 -21.16 -0.89 10.29
CA PRO A 47 -22.58 -0.99 10.55
C PRO A 47 -23.18 0.43 10.59
N SER A 48 -24.17 0.65 9.76
CA SER A 48 -25.02 1.83 9.78
C SER A 48 -25.83 1.88 11.09
N ASN A 49 -25.60 2.90 11.89
CA ASN A 49 -26.59 3.61 12.73
C ASN A 49 -25.88 4.36 13.85
N PHE A 50 -25.58 5.63 13.63
CA PHE A 50 -25.47 6.59 14.71
C PHE A 50 -26.12 7.90 14.28
N ALA A 51 -27.08 8.35 15.11
CA ALA A 51 -27.76 9.64 14.99
C ALA A 51 -26.76 10.78 15.15
N SER A 52 -26.90 11.83 14.33
CA SER A 52 -26.12 13.06 14.41
C SER A 52 -26.23 13.72 15.79
N PRO A 53 -25.12 14.05 16.45
CA PRO A 53 -25.16 14.95 17.59
C PRO A 53 -25.34 16.40 17.12
N GLN A 54 -26.24 17.10 17.81
CA GLN A 54 -26.51 18.53 17.61
C GLN A 54 -25.25 19.37 17.88
N VAL A 55 -25.05 20.36 17.01
CA VAL A 55 -24.03 21.40 17.14
C VAL A 55 -24.29 22.24 18.39
N THR A 56 -23.44 22.14 19.38
CA THR A 56 -23.33 23.10 20.48
C THR A 56 -22.25 24.14 20.14
N GLN A 57 -22.57 25.40 20.45
CA GLN A 57 -21.83 26.61 20.10
C GLN A 57 -20.35 26.64 20.57
N PRO A 58 -19.50 27.46 19.91
CA PRO A 58 -18.08 27.47 20.18
C PRO A 58 -17.72 28.07 21.52
N VAL A 59 -16.89 27.36 22.26
CA VAL A 59 -16.24 27.87 23.46
C VAL A 59 -15.09 28.77 23.04
N SER A 60 -15.10 30.00 23.57
CA SER A 60 -14.11 31.05 23.33
C SER A 60 -12.69 30.59 23.77
N THR A 61 -11.74 30.64 22.86
CA THR A 61 -10.30 30.53 23.13
C THR A 61 -9.75 31.74 23.89
N PRO A 62 -8.91 31.55 24.90
CA PRO A 62 -8.21 32.69 25.54
C PRO A 62 -7.11 33.23 24.60
N ALA A 63 -7.11 34.54 24.44
CA ALA A 63 -6.09 35.25 23.71
C ALA A 63 -4.74 35.19 24.42
N PHE A 64 -3.72 34.70 23.73
CA PHE A 64 -2.32 34.80 24.19
C PHE A 64 -1.79 36.18 23.80
N ASN A 65 -1.47 37.03 24.80
CA ASN A 65 -0.77 38.27 24.61
C ASN A 65 0.72 38.04 24.34
N PHE A 66 1.17 38.41 23.15
CA PHE A 66 2.59 38.52 22.85
C PHE A 66 3.13 39.84 23.38
N SER A 67 3.98 39.78 24.41
CA SER A 67 4.78 40.92 24.82
C SER A 67 5.93 41.16 23.84
N THR A 68 5.95 42.31 23.22
CA THR A 68 7.01 42.78 22.34
C THR A 68 8.28 43.02 23.17
N ILE A 69 9.33 42.24 22.95
CA ILE A 69 10.64 42.48 23.53
C ILE A 69 11.50 43.18 22.46
N THR A 70 11.92 44.40 22.80
CA THR A 70 12.86 45.23 22.02
C THR A 70 14.26 44.60 22.07
N PRO A 71 14.99 44.41 20.96
CA PRO A 71 16.34 43.87 21.02
C PRO A 71 17.36 44.90 21.49
N THR A 72 17.99 44.65 22.61
CA THR A 72 19.20 45.35 23.03
C THR A 72 20.42 44.65 22.42
N SER A 73 21.16 45.41 21.64
CA SER A 73 22.42 44.94 21.05
C SER A 73 23.51 44.83 22.10
N SER A 74 24.08 43.64 22.28
CA SER A 74 25.45 43.50 22.78
C SER A 74 26.02 42.09 22.49
N SER A 75 27.19 42.13 21.83
CA SER A 75 28.35 41.22 21.91
C SER A 75 28.23 39.75 21.52
N SER A 76 28.89 39.43 20.41
CA SER A 76 29.76 38.30 20.17
C SER A 76 29.59 37.09 21.11
N SER A 77 28.84 36.08 20.66
CA SER A 77 28.98 34.71 21.12
C SER A 77 29.25 33.81 19.92
N ALA A 78 30.26 32.97 20.04
CA ALA A 78 30.70 32.00 19.07
C ALA A 78 29.51 31.18 18.55
N GLN A 79 29.28 31.22 17.23
CA GLN A 79 28.41 30.26 16.55
C GLN A 79 29.02 28.85 16.75
N THR A 80 28.45 28.09 17.65
CA THR A 80 28.60 26.65 17.62
C THR A 80 27.93 26.18 16.34
N SER A 81 28.72 25.84 15.32
CA SER A 81 28.25 25.19 14.11
C SER A 81 27.55 23.89 14.54
N VAL A 82 26.23 23.83 14.35
CA VAL A 82 25.51 22.57 14.37
C VAL A 82 26.17 21.71 13.30
N PRO A 83 26.70 20.51 13.63
CA PRO A 83 27.30 19.66 12.62
C PRO A 83 26.24 19.36 11.54
N SER A 84 26.56 19.62 10.27
CA SER A 84 25.76 19.13 9.16
C SER A 84 25.60 17.62 9.34
N PRO A 85 24.38 17.07 9.14
CA PRO A 85 24.17 15.63 9.22
C PRO A 85 25.19 14.91 8.32
N SER A 86 25.82 13.87 8.83
CA SER A 86 26.78 13.08 8.06
C SER A 86 26.07 12.52 6.83
N SER A 87 26.77 12.39 5.70
CA SER A 87 26.21 11.85 4.46
C SER A 87 25.59 10.45 4.60
N SER A 88 25.94 9.74 5.67
CA SER A 88 25.36 8.43 6.05
C SER A 88 23.97 8.50 6.69
N ASP A 89 23.42 9.69 6.88
CA ASP A 89 22.17 9.91 7.60
C ASP A 89 21.02 10.40 6.70
N GLN A 90 21.29 10.54 5.40
CA GLN A 90 20.28 10.88 4.41
C GLN A 90 19.62 9.61 3.84
N PRO A 91 18.32 9.68 3.48
CA PRO A 91 17.63 8.58 2.83
C PRO A 91 18.29 8.26 1.48
N SER A 92 18.40 6.98 1.15
CA SER A 92 19.00 6.50 -0.11
C SER A 92 18.14 5.40 -0.74
N GLY A 93 18.42 5.08 -2.01
CA GLY A 93 17.63 4.13 -2.79
C GLY A 93 16.50 4.81 -3.56
N HIS A 94 15.54 4.01 -4.02
CA HIS A 94 14.44 4.45 -4.86
C HIS A 94 13.09 4.08 -4.23
N ILE A 95 12.07 4.87 -4.49
CA ILE A 95 10.70 4.61 -4.06
C ILE A 95 9.84 4.48 -5.32
N ALA A 96 9.30 3.28 -5.55
CA ALA A 96 8.25 3.05 -6.52
C ALA A 96 6.89 3.26 -5.84
N PHE A 97 5.94 3.87 -6.52
CA PHE A 97 4.63 4.15 -5.98
C PHE A 97 3.56 4.22 -7.06
N THR A 98 2.31 4.07 -6.68
CA THR A 98 1.18 4.32 -7.56
C THR A 98 0.92 5.82 -7.60
N CYS A 99 1.01 6.43 -8.79
CA CYS A 99 0.74 7.84 -9.02
C CYS A 99 -0.54 8.00 -9.85
N GLN A 100 -1.45 8.81 -9.37
CA GLN A 100 -2.64 9.17 -10.13
C GLN A 100 -2.28 10.30 -11.11
N VAL A 101 -2.65 10.18 -12.38
CA VAL A 101 -2.29 11.18 -13.41
C VAL A 101 -3.45 12.05 -13.88
N PHE A 102 -4.70 11.70 -13.51
CA PHE A 102 -5.90 12.50 -13.77
C PHE A 102 -6.89 12.37 -12.62
N LYS A 103 -7.47 13.48 -12.23
CA LYS A 103 -8.35 13.60 -11.05
C LYS A 103 -9.65 12.76 -11.17
N ASP A 104 -10.23 12.72 -12.37
CA ASP A 104 -11.57 12.18 -12.63
C ASP A 104 -11.57 10.88 -13.46
N GLN A 105 -10.41 10.35 -13.77
CA GLN A 105 -10.27 9.12 -14.55
C GLN A 105 -9.39 8.15 -13.81
N GLY A 106 -9.83 6.91 -13.66
CA GLY A 106 -9.02 5.84 -13.12
C GLY A 106 -7.78 5.59 -13.97
N SER A 107 -6.74 6.36 -13.73
CA SER A 107 -5.51 6.42 -14.53
C SER A 107 -4.28 6.31 -13.64
N GLU A 108 -4.32 5.35 -12.76
CA GLU A 108 -3.18 5.04 -11.90
C GLU A 108 -2.05 4.44 -12.73
N GLN A 109 -0.88 4.99 -12.52
CA GLN A 109 0.36 4.57 -13.15
C GLN A 109 1.41 4.21 -12.09
N ILE A 110 2.48 3.58 -12.49
CA ILE A 110 3.63 3.35 -11.63
C ILE A 110 4.64 4.46 -11.85
N CYS A 111 5.03 5.10 -10.76
CA CYS A 111 6.05 6.12 -10.71
C CYS A 111 7.24 5.67 -9.87
N LEU A 112 8.40 6.24 -10.14
CA LEU A 112 9.66 5.99 -9.44
C LEU A 112 10.34 7.32 -9.14
N MET A 113 10.93 7.46 -7.96
CA MET A 113 11.77 8.60 -7.59
C MET A 113 12.91 8.15 -6.70
N LYS A 114 13.92 8.99 -6.53
CA LYS A 114 14.91 8.79 -5.47
C LYS A 114 14.29 9.04 -4.10
N ALA A 115 14.91 8.48 -3.08
CA ALA A 115 14.44 8.58 -1.70
C ALA A 115 14.45 10.02 -1.13
N ASP A 116 15.12 10.96 -1.79
CA ASP A 116 15.09 12.39 -1.46
C ASP A 116 13.99 13.18 -2.20
N GLY A 117 13.12 12.47 -2.98
CA GLY A 117 12.06 13.06 -3.80
C GLY A 117 12.52 13.52 -5.19
N SER A 118 13.82 13.46 -5.50
CA SER A 118 14.36 13.85 -6.82
C SER A 118 14.22 12.73 -7.85
N ASP A 119 14.51 13.05 -9.11
CA ASP A 119 14.56 12.13 -10.26
C ASP A 119 13.23 11.38 -10.49
N PHE A 120 12.12 12.10 -10.34
CA PHE A 120 10.78 11.56 -10.57
C PHE A 120 10.61 11.09 -12.02
N LYS A 121 10.12 9.86 -12.19
CA LYS A 121 9.82 9.24 -13.49
C LYS A 121 8.50 8.49 -13.44
N ARG A 122 7.65 8.66 -14.44
CA ARG A 122 6.51 7.79 -14.69
C ARG A 122 6.97 6.61 -15.52
N LEU A 123 6.88 5.41 -14.97
CA LEU A 123 7.36 4.18 -15.61
C LEU A 123 6.33 3.58 -16.58
N THR A 124 5.04 3.66 -16.26
CA THR A 124 3.95 3.16 -17.12
C THR A 124 3.19 4.32 -17.74
N THR A 125 2.74 4.18 -18.98
CA THR A 125 2.16 5.28 -19.76
C THR A 125 0.83 4.95 -20.43
N GLU A 126 0.32 3.74 -20.28
CA GLU A 126 -0.93 3.26 -20.86
C GLU A 126 -2.13 3.86 -20.13
N ASN A 127 -2.58 5.03 -20.57
CA ASN A 127 -3.65 5.79 -19.91
C ASN A 127 -5.01 5.07 -19.85
N ASN A 128 -5.20 3.99 -20.57
CA ASN A 128 -6.40 3.14 -20.55
C ASN A 128 -6.27 1.92 -19.61
N LEU A 129 -5.11 1.74 -19.01
CA LEU A 129 -4.84 0.68 -18.02
C LEU A 129 -4.55 1.29 -16.66
N ARG A 130 -4.92 0.58 -15.62
CA ARG A 130 -4.69 0.97 -14.23
C ARG A 130 -3.61 0.07 -13.65
N HIS A 131 -2.62 0.67 -13.00
CA HIS A 131 -1.45 0.00 -12.45
C HIS A 131 -1.34 0.25 -10.96
N PHE A 132 -1.12 -0.80 -10.17
CA PHE A 132 -1.16 -0.74 -8.70
C PHE A 132 -0.10 -1.64 -8.08
N TYR A 133 0.11 -1.46 -6.77
CA TYR A 133 0.91 -2.35 -5.93
C TYR A 133 2.33 -2.54 -6.46
N PRO A 134 3.09 -1.47 -6.71
CA PRO A 134 4.48 -1.64 -7.12
C PRO A 134 5.31 -2.31 -6.02
N SER A 135 6.34 -3.05 -6.43
CA SER A 135 7.45 -3.48 -5.59
C SER A 135 8.75 -3.41 -6.39
N ILE A 136 9.85 -3.04 -5.75
CA ILE A 136 11.17 -3.02 -6.39
C ILE A 136 11.85 -4.34 -6.08
N ALA A 137 12.40 -5.00 -7.10
CA ALA A 137 13.17 -6.23 -6.90
C ALA A 137 14.40 -5.98 -6.01
N PRO A 138 14.86 -6.97 -5.22
CA PRO A 138 15.97 -6.80 -4.28
C PRO A 138 17.29 -6.30 -4.89
N ASN A 139 17.50 -6.55 -6.19
CA ASN A 139 18.68 -6.04 -6.94
C ASN A 139 18.50 -4.60 -7.46
N GLY A 140 17.33 -3.98 -7.29
CA GLY A 140 17.02 -2.65 -7.82
C GLY A 140 16.89 -2.54 -9.34
N GLN A 141 16.88 -3.66 -10.07
CA GLN A 141 16.91 -3.63 -11.54
C GLN A 141 15.54 -3.75 -12.19
N SER A 142 14.51 -4.11 -11.44
CA SER A 142 13.14 -4.18 -11.96
C SER A 142 12.09 -3.72 -10.95
N VAL A 143 10.93 -3.35 -11.47
CA VAL A 143 9.72 -3.04 -10.72
C VAL A 143 8.62 -3.99 -11.14
N LEU A 144 8.04 -4.69 -10.15
CA LEU A 144 6.85 -5.49 -10.33
C LEU A 144 5.63 -4.64 -10.00
N TYR A 145 4.52 -4.92 -10.63
CA TYR A 145 3.25 -4.25 -10.35
C TYR A 145 2.06 -5.08 -10.84
N SER A 146 0.87 -4.74 -10.37
CA SER A 146 -0.39 -5.31 -10.86
C SER A 146 -1.03 -4.38 -11.85
N ALA A 147 -1.41 -4.88 -13.02
CA ALA A 147 -2.11 -4.10 -14.03
C ALA A 147 -3.47 -4.69 -14.36
N TYR A 148 -4.45 -3.81 -14.53
CA TYR A 148 -5.76 -4.18 -15.05
C TYR A 148 -5.64 -4.61 -16.51
N PHE A 149 -5.96 -5.87 -16.77
CA PHE A 149 -5.81 -6.46 -18.09
C PHE A 149 -7.16 -6.63 -18.84
N ALA A 150 -8.19 -7.03 -18.11
CA ALA A 150 -9.55 -7.20 -18.61
C ALA A 150 -10.54 -7.17 -17.44
N ASP A 151 -11.85 -7.19 -17.71
CA ASP A 151 -12.89 -7.15 -16.68
C ASP A 151 -12.64 -8.19 -15.57
N ASN A 152 -12.44 -7.69 -14.34
CA ASN A 152 -12.08 -8.49 -13.15
C ASN A 152 -10.81 -9.34 -13.30
N ASN A 153 -9.88 -8.89 -14.12
CA ASN A 153 -8.61 -9.57 -14.32
C ASN A 153 -7.45 -8.58 -14.16
N PHE A 154 -6.71 -8.73 -13.06
CA PHE A 154 -5.44 -8.06 -12.82
C PHE A 154 -4.33 -9.09 -12.89
N GLU A 155 -3.27 -8.74 -13.58
CA GLU A 155 -2.12 -9.61 -13.75
C GLU A 155 -0.87 -8.92 -13.22
N VAL A 156 0.11 -9.73 -12.84
CA VAL A 156 1.42 -9.25 -12.40
C VAL A 156 2.33 -9.07 -13.62
N PHE A 157 2.96 -7.90 -13.66
CA PHE A 157 3.96 -7.54 -14.65
C PHE A 157 5.28 -7.19 -13.98
N GLN A 158 6.37 -7.40 -14.69
CA GLN A 158 7.71 -6.96 -14.34
C GLN A 158 8.27 -6.07 -15.44
N LEU A 159 8.70 -4.87 -15.04
CA LEU A 159 9.39 -3.92 -15.91
C LEU A 159 10.87 -3.90 -15.53
N ASP A 160 11.75 -4.24 -16.46
CA ASP A 160 13.18 -4.07 -16.30
C ASP A 160 13.54 -2.58 -16.43
N LEU A 161 14.29 -2.06 -15.46
CA LEU A 161 14.68 -0.64 -15.42
C LEU A 161 15.95 -0.35 -16.22
N VAL A 162 16.66 -1.38 -16.68
CA VAL A 162 17.90 -1.26 -17.42
C VAL A 162 17.64 -1.18 -18.92
N ASP A 163 16.84 -2.10 -19.46
CA ASP A 163 16.58 -2.17 -20.90
C ASP A 163 15.12 -1.79 -21.27
N GLY A 164 14.24 -1.63 -20.28
CA GLY A 164 12.84 -1.27 -20.48
C GLY A 164 11.95 -2.42 -20.96
N SER A 165 12.45 -3.67 -20.91
CA SER A 165 11.62 -4.84 -21.26
C SER A 165 10.49 -5.03 -20.25
N LEU A 166 9.35 -5.52 -20.75
CA LEU A 166 8.13 -5.73 -19.98
C LEU A 166 7.68 -7.18 -20.12
N ASP A 167 7.67 -7.90 -19.02
CA ASP A 167 7.21 -9.27 -18.94
C ASP A 167 5.90 -9.38 -18.14
N ARG A 168 4.94 -10.16 -18.65
CA ARG A 168 3.76 -10.55 -17.91
C ARG A 168 4.02 -11.86 -17.19
N LEU A 169 4.05 -11.83 -15.85
CA LEU A 169 4.41 -12.99 -15.03
C LEU A 169 3.22 -13.89 -14.71
N THR A 170 1.99 -13.35 -14.70
CA THR A 170 0.79 -14.17 -14.45
C THR A 170 -0.18 -14.13 -15.62
N SER A 171 -0.94 -15.23 -15.78
CA SER A 171 -2.00 -15.34 -16.76
C SER A 171 -3.10 -16.20 -16.16
N THR A 172 -3.70 -15.70 -15.08
CA THR A 172 -4.72 -16.40 -14.32
C THR A 172 -6.11 -15.89 -14.68
N TYR A 173 -7.14 -16.57 -14.17
CA TYR A 173 -8.50 -16.03 -14.21
C TYR A 173 -8.84 -15.50 -12.83
N GLY A 174 -8.73 -14.17 -12.63
CA GLY A 174 -8.96 -13.53 -11.36
C GLY A 174 -8.18 -12.24 -11.17
N VAL A 175 -7.83 -11.96 -9.93
CA VAL A 175 -7.11 -10.74 -9.57
C VAL A 175 -5.81 -11.13 -8.88
N ASP A 176 -4.69 -10.87 -9.53
CA ASP A 176 -3.33 -11.06 -9.00
C ASP A 176 -2.77 -9.71 -8.58
N THR A 177 -2.49 -9.54 -7.28
CA THR A 177 -2.09 -8.25 -6.71
C THR A 177 -0.98 -8.38 -5.68
N ALA A 178 -0.35 -7.23 -5.39
CA ALA A 178 0.70 -7.10 -4.37
C ALA A 178 1.86 -8.10 -4.58
N PRO A 179 2.48 -8.10 -5.76
CA PRO A 179 3.62 -8.98 -6.04
C PRO A 179 4.86 -8.53 -5.27
N GLU A 180 5.69 -9.50 -4.89
CA GLU A 180 7.02 -9.25 -4.31
C GLU A 180 7.98 -10.40 -4.63
N ILE A 181 9.19 -10.07 -5.07
CA ILE A 181 10.27 -11.02 -5.32
C ILE A 181 10.98 -11.38 -4.00
N SER A 182 11.31 -12.64 -3.81
CA SER A 182 12.07 -13.12 -2.64
C SER A 182 13.46 -12.47 -2.55
N PRO A 183 14.06 -12.38 -1.36
CA PRO A 183 15.38 -11.79 -1.18
C PRO A 183 16.50 -12.44 -2.01
N ASP A 184 16.41 -13.74 -2.28
CA ASP A 184 17.32 -14.49 -3.15
C ASP A 184 17.01 -14.37 -4.65
N GLN A 185 15.89 -13.72 -4.99
CA GLN A 185 15.39 -13.50 -6.35
C GLN A 185 14.96 -14.78 -7.10
N GLU A 186 14.74 -15.87 -6.40
CA GLU A 186 14.34 -17.15 -7.01
C GLU A 186 12.81 -17.29 -7.12
N GLN A 187 12.05 -16.61 -6.24
CA GLN A 187 10.61 -16.79 -6.11
C GLN A 187 9.85 -15.47 -6.13
N LEU A 188 8.58 -15.57 -6.53
CA LEU A 188 7.58 -14.53 -6.51
C LEU A 188 6.48 -14.91 -5.51
N VAL A 189 6.03 -13.99 -4.67
CA VAL A 189 4.80 -14.11 -3.88
C VAL A 189 3.80 -13.05 -4.31
N PHE A 190 2.52 -13.41 -4.35
CA PHE A 190 1.43 -12.46 -4.65
C PHE A 190 0.11 -12.91 -4.02
N THR A 191 -0.87 -12.02 -4.01
CA THR A 191 -2.25 -12.34 -3.64
C THR A 191 -3.05 -12.70 -4.88
N HIS A 192 -3.68 -13.88 -4.89
CA HIS A 192 -4.65 -14.29 -5.92
C HIS A 192 -6.07 -14.27 -5.35
N ILE A 193 -7.00 -13.69 -6.11
CA ILE A 193 -8.42 -13.70 -5.78
C ILE A 193 -9.16 -14.35 -6.93
N ALA A 194 -9.58 -15.59 -6.71
CA ALA A 194 -10.33 -16.33 -7.71
C ALA A 194 -11.76 -15.78 -7.85
N PRO A 195 -12.27 -15.57 -9.08
CA PRO A 195 -13.64 -15.14 -9.31
C PRO A 195 -14.65 -16.06 -8.63
N ALA A 196 -15.72 -15.49 -8.11
CA ALA A 196 -16.84 -16.18 -7.45
C ALA A 196 -16.53 -16.84 -6.09
N THR A 197 -15.35 -16.67 -5.53
CA THR A 197 -15.05 -17.23 -4.20
C THR A 197 -14.80 -16.17 -3.14
N ASP A 198 -14.47 -14.94 -3.52
CA ASP A 198 -14.05 -13.83 -2.64
C ASP A 198 -12.94 -14.23 -1.65
N LYS A 199 -12.18 -15.29 -1.98
CA LYS A 199 -11.11 -15.80 -1.14
C LYS A 199 -9.79 -15.27 -1.61
N TYR A 200 -9.06 -14.70 -0.69
CA TYR A 200 -7.69 -14.24 -0.87
C TYR A 200 -6.73 -15.40 -0.62
N GLN A 201 -5.93 -15.75 -1.61
CA GLN A 201 -4.95 -16.83 -1.52
C GLN A 201 -3.55 -16.25 -1.71
N LEU A 202 -2.62 -16.69 -0.88
CA LEU A 202 -1.21 -16.40 -1.11
C LEU A 202 -0.64 -17.43 -2.07
N VAL A 203 -0.08 -16.95 -3.16
CA VAL A 203 0.50 -17.79 -4.22
C VAL A 203 2.00 -17.57 -4.24
N LEU A 204 2.74 -18.66 -4.29
CA LEU A 204 4.17 -18.71 -4.61
C LEU A 204 4.35 -19.16 -6.05
N ALA A 205 5.30 -18.56 -6.75
CA ALA A 205 5.70 -18.93 -8.10
C ALA A 205 7.23 -18.85 -8.22
N ASP A 206 7.80 -19.38 -9.28
CA ASP A 206 9.15 -19.03 -9.69
C ASP A 206 9.21 -17.56 -10.08
N HIS A 207 10.36 -16.92 -10.04
CA HIS A 207 10.51 -15.49 -10.30
C HIS A 207 10.00 -15.05 -11.69
N ASP A 208 9.95 -15.95 -12.65
CA ASP A 208 9.41 -15.75 -14.01
C ASP A 208 7.90 -16.01 -14.15
N GLY A 209 7.22 -16.30 -13.02
CA GLY A 209 5.79 -16.63 -12.97
C GLY A 209 5.48 -18.11 -13.23
N GLY A 210 6.50 -18.95 -13.42
CA GLY A 210 6.33 -20.40 -13.56
C GLY A 210 5.98 -21.11 -12.26
N ASN A 211 5.57 -22.39 -12.36
CA ASN A 211 5.38 -23.31 -11.23
C ASN A 211 4.60 -22.76 -10.02
N PHE A 212 3.59 -21.95 -10.26
CA PHE A 212 2.83 -21.30 -9.19
C PHE A 212 1.91 -22.27 -8.43
N GLY A 213 1.76 -22.01 -7.13
CA GLY A 213 0.88 -22.76 -6.25
C GLY A 213 0.52 -22.01 -4.98
N ASN A 214 -0.66 -22.31 -4.44
CA ASN A 214 -1.10 -21.68 -3.19
C ASN A 214 -0.27 -22.16 -2.00
N ILE A 215 0.04 -21.26 -1.06
CA ILE A 215 0.54 -21.68 0.26
C ILE A 215 -0.56 -22.49 0.96
N PRO A 216 -0.31 -23.75 1.32
CA PRO A 216 -1.36 -24.66 1.79
C PRO A 216 -2.10 -24.15 3.04
N GLY A 217 -3.44 -24.10 2.96
CA GLY A 217 -4.30 -23.77 4.11
C GLY A 217 -4.28 -22.29 4.53
N ILE A 218 -3.72 -21.40 3.71
CA ILE A 218 -3.61 -19.99 4.02
C ILE A 218 -4.59 -19.18 3.17
N ASN A 219 -5.40 -18.36 3.85
CA ASN A 219 -6.18 -17.26 3.27
C ASN A 219 -5.63 -15.96 3.80
N GLY A 220 -5.26 -15.05 2.91
CA GLY A 220 -4.70 -13.77 3.29
C GLY A 220 -4.28 -12.94 2.08
N TRP A 221 -3.85 -11.74 2.32
CA TRP A 221 -3.49 -10.76 1.30
C TRP A 221 -2.31 -9.87 1.73
N ASP A 222 -1.79 -9.09 0.78
CA ASP A 222 -0.65 -8.20 0.95
C ASP A 222 0.57 -8.92 1.56
N PRO A 223 1.08 -9.97 0.88
CA PRO A 223 2.24 -10.68 1.36
C PRO A 223 3.52 -9.83 1.28
N THR A 224 4.43 -10.05 2.20
CA THR A 224 5.81 -9.56 2.14
C THR A 224 6.78 -10.61 2.68
N TRP A 225 7.96 -10.72 2.06
CA TRP A 225 8.97 -11.70 2.44
C TRP A 225 9.67 -11.31 3.75
N SER A 226 9.95 -12.30 4.60
CA SER A 226 10.97 -12.10 5.64
C SER A 226 12.34 -11.89 4.99
N PRO A 227 13.24 -11.06 5.56
CA PRO A 227 14.55 -10.78 4.96
C PRO A 227 15.44 -12.01 4.74
N ASP A 228 15.19 -13.09 5.47
CA ASP A 228 15.89 -14.38 5.29
C ASP A 228 15.22 -15.32 4.27
N GLY A 229 14.15 -14.88 3.63
CA GLY A 229 13.42 -15.62 2.60
C GLY A 229 12.65 -16.85 3.09
N LYS A 230 12.51 -17.06 4.42
CA LYS A 230 11.93 -18.32 4.95
C LYS A 230 10.47 -18.22 5.37
N ALA A 231 9.92 -17.04 5.41
CA ALA A 231 8.54 -16.80 5.83
C ALA A 231 7.90 -15.65 5.05
N ILE A 232 6.58 -15.66 5.03
CA ILE A 232 5.73 -14.60 4.51
C ILE A 232 4.98 -13.96 5.67
N LEU A 233 5.03 -12.63 5.76
CA LEU A 233 4.13 -11.80 6.58
C LEU A 233 2.94 -11.40 5.71
N PHE A 234 1.74 -11.48 6.23
CA PHE A 234 0.53 -11.18 5.47
C PHE A 234 -0.63 -10.79 6.39
N ALA A 235 -1.64 -10.14 5.83
CA ALA A 235 -2.90 -9.85 6.53
C ALA A 235 -3.91 -10.98 6.33
N SER A 236 -4.68 -11.28 7.37
CA SER A 236 -5.78 -12.25 7.31
C SER A 236 -6.85 -11.95 8.36
N ASP A 237 -8.10 -12.20 8.01
CA ASP A 237 -9.27 -12.14 8.89
C ASP A 237 -9.62 -13.50 9.53
N LYS A 238 -8.73 -14.46 9.46
CA LYS A 238 -8.92 -15.87 9.92
C LYS A 238 -9.60 -16.00 11.27
N ASN A 239 -9.38 -15.09 12.19
CA ASN A 239 -9.95 -15.09 13.53
C ASN A 239 -11.07 -14.04 13.74
N GLY A 240 -11.73 -13.63 12.66
CA GLY A 240 -12.87 -12.69 12.67
C GLY A 240 -12.50 -11.21 12.67
N THR A 241 -11.22 -10.88 12.91
CA THR A 241 -10.66 -9.52 12.76
C THR A 241 -9.36 -9.60 11.99
N VAL A 242 -9.14 -8.63 11.10
CA VAL A 242 -7.91 -8.57 10.31
C VAL A 242 -6.71 -8.36 11.24
N GLN A 243 -5.72 -9.25 11.13
CA GLN A 243 -4.46 -9.19 11.85
C GLN A 243 -3.31 -9.61 10.93
N LEU A 244 -2.09 -9.30 11.31
CA LEU A 244 -0.91 -9.82 10.64
C LEU A 244 -0.55 -11.20 11.17
N TYR A 245 -0.12 -12.04 10.26
CA TYR A 245 0.36 -13.38 10.50
C TYR A 245 1.66 -13.59 9.75
N THR A 246 2.49 -14.50 10.27
CA THR A 246 3.61 -15.09 9.53
C THR A 246 3.34 -16.55 9.28
N VAL A 247 3.86 -17.07 8.17
CA VAL A 247 3.77 -18.47 7.80
C VAL A 247 5.03 -18.89 7.03
N ARG A 248 5.45 -20.14 7.16
CA ARG A 248 6.49 -20.72 6.30
C ARG A 248 5.92 -21.01 4.92
N LEU A 249 6.79 -21.16 3.92
CA LEU A 249 6.41 -21.39 2.52
C LEU A 249 5.64 -22.70 2.32
N ASP A 250 5.84 -23.69 3.19
CA ASP A 250 5.12 -24.96 3.20
C ASP A 250 3.76 -24.90 3.93
N GLY A 251 3.32 -23.72 4.37
CA GLY A 251 2.09 -23.51 5.15
C GLY A 251 2.22 -23.82 6.65
N SER A 252 3.38 -24.27 7.10
CA SER A 252 3.62 -24.56 8.51
C SER A 252 3.94 -23.29 9.32
N LYS A 253 3.92 -23.43 10.65
CA LYS A 253 4.25 -22.37 11.62
C LYS A 253 3.46 -21.06 11.45
N LEU A 254 2.18 -21.18 11.10
CA LEU A 254 1.28 -20.03 11.08
C LEU A 254 1.21 -19.40 12.47
N THR A 255 1.67 -18.16 12.58
CA THR A 255 1.75 -17.41 13.84
C THR A 255 1.07 -16.06 13.70
N LYS A 256 0.16 -15.71 14.61
CA LYS A 256 -0.44 -14.39 14.71
C LYS A 256 0.58 -13.41 15.31
N ILE A 257 0.83 -12.29 14.65
CA ILE A 257 1.81 -11.27 15.08
C ILE A 257 1.13 -10.12 15.81
N THR A 258 -0.02 -9.64 15.32
CA THR A 258 -0.63 -8.43 15.87
C THR A 258 -1.89 -8.70 16.67
N ASN A 259 -2.21 -7.75 17.56
CA ASN A 259 -3.48 -7.62 18.23
C ASN A 259 -3.90 -6.14 18.24
N LEU A 260 -3.85 -5.50 17.08
CA LEU A 260 -4.22 -4.10 16.88
C LEU A 260 -5.65 -4.00 16.38
N PRO A 261 -6.38 -2.93 16.71
CA PRO A 261 -7.69 -2.69 16.11
C PRO A 261 -7.54 -2.31 14.64
N ALA A 262 -8.47 -2.77 13.79
CA ALA A 262 -8.63 -2.30 12.42
C ALA A 262 -7.33 -2.31 11.56
N ILE A 263 -6.52 -3.36 11.66
CA ILE A 263 -5.45 -3.65 10.69
C ILE A 263 -6.07 -3.75 9.28
N ARG A 264 -5.38 -3.24 8.25
CA ARG A 264 -5.93 -3.22 6.89
C ARG A 264 -5.16 -4.06 5.87
N GLY A 265 -3.90 -4.27 6.07
CA GLY A 265 -3.05 -5.04 5.13
C GLY A 265 -1.67 -4.45 5.07
N ARG A 266 -1.15 -4.31 3.91
CA ARG A 266 0.18 -3.86 3.49
C ARG A 266 1.10 -3.44 4.64
N SER A 267 2.04 -4.30 4.92
CA SER A 267 3.00 -4.19 6.02
C SER A 267 4.38 -4.49 5.48
N ASP A 268 5.41 -4.22 6.24
CA ASP A 268 6.76 -4.49 5.78
C ASP A 268 7.68 -4.93 6.93
N TRP A 269 8.76 -5.66 6.59
CA TRP A 269 9.84 -6.04 7.48
C TRP A 269 10.99 -5.05 7.37
N SER A 270 11.64 -4.74 8.49
CA SER A 270 12.96 -4.11 8.42
C SER A 270 13.97 -5.08 7.77
N PRO A 271 14.94 -4.57 6.99
CA PRO A 271 15.92 -5.41 6.27
C PRO A 271 16.77 -6.32 7.19
N ASP A 272 16.93 -5.92 8.45
CA ASP A 272 17.62 -6.71 9.48
C ASP A 272 16.72 -7.75 10.17
N GLY A 273 15.43 -7.78 9.82
CA GLY A 273 14.43 -8.70 10.37
C GLY A 273 14.03 -8.41 11.82
N GLN A 274 14.44 -7.28 12.41
CA GLN A 274 14.16 -6.98 13.82
C GLN A 274 12.78 -6.36 14.01
N TYR A 275 12.26 -5.63 13.02
CA TYR A 275 11.02 -4.87 13.12
C TYR A 275 10.02 -5.22 12.04
N ILE A 276 8.75 -4.99 12.35
CA ILE A 276 7.62 -4.94 11.42
C ILE A 276 7.00 -3.55 11.53
N VAL A 277 6.63 -2.98 10.40
CA VAL A 277 5.80 -1.77 10.30
C VAL A 277 4.48 -2.10 9.64
N THR A 278 3.40 -1.55 10.16
CA THR A 278 2.02 -1.71 9.65
C THR A 278 1.22 -0.45 9.88
N TYR A 279 -0.02 -0.43 9.44
CA TYR A 279 -0.94 0.64 9.77
C TYR A 279 -2.25 0.10 10.34
N SER A 280 -2.86 0.89 11.22
CA SER A 280 -4.06 0.52 11.94
C SER A 280 -4.94 1.75 12.18
N GLY A 281 -6.23 1.56 12.28
CA GLY A 281 -7.20 2.59 12.57
C GLY A 281 -8.39 2.58 11.59
N GLU A 282 -9.42 3.31 11.95
CA GLU A 282 -10.59 3.51 11.10
C GLU A 282 -10.25 4.43 9.91
N PRO A 283 -11.01 4.37 8.82
CA PRO A 283 -10.83 5.27 7.67
C PRO A 283 -10.70 6.74 8.12
N TRP A 284 -9.76 7.47 7.53
CA TRP A 284 -9.41 8.84 7.88
C TRP A 284 -8.80 9.06 9.29
N ASN A 285 -8.52 7.97 10.02
CA ASN A 285 -7.86 8.01 11.32
C ASN A 285 -6.89 6.84 11.47
N ARG A 286 -6.07 6.61 10.44
CA ARG A 286 -5.06 5.56 10.39
C ARG A 286 -3.70 6.12 10.69
N GLU A 287 -2.91 5.33 11.45
CA GLU A 287 -1.54 5.68 11.76
C GLU A 287 -0.63 4.48 11.56
N LEU A 288 0.66 4.74 11.35
CA LEU A 288 1.66 3.67 11.31
C LEU A 288 2.03 3.23 12.72
N TYR A 289 2.23 1.94 12.85
CA TYR A 289 2.75 1.29 14.05
C TYR A 289 3.98 0.48 13.70
N ILE A 290 5.02 0.59 14.53
CA ILE A 290 6.23 -0.22 14.45
C ILE A 290 6.32 -1.10 15.68
N MET A 291 6.80 -2.33 15.51
CA MET A 291 6.92 -3.33 16.57
C MET A 291 8.11 -4.23 16.31
N ASN A 292 8.52 -5.00 17.30
CA ASN A 292 9.47 -6.09 17.09
C ASN A 292 8.86 -7.14 16.13
N ALA A 293 9.70 -7.93 15.50
CA ALA A 293 9.28 -8.98 14.56
C ALA A 293 8.37 -10.05 15.18
N ASP A 294 8.41 -10.23 16.48
CA ASP A 294 7.54 -11.13 17.25
C ASP A 294 6.19 -10.49 17.66
N GLY A 295 5.94 -9.23 17.27
CA GLY A 295 4.74 -8.47 17.62
C GLY A 295 4.80 -7.76 18.96
N SER A 296 5.90 -7.85 19.71
CA SER A 296 6.09 -7.13 20.96
C SER A 296 6.52 -5.66 20.74
N ASN A 297 6.49 -4.86 21.82
CA ASN A 297 6.94 -3.46 21.83
C ASN A 297 6.27 -2.57 20.76
N VAL A 298 4.97 -2.74 20.58
CA VAL A 298 4.18 -1.96 19.62
C VAL A 298 4.15 -0.49 20.02
N ARG A 299 4.48 0.40 19.11
CA ARG A 299 4.33 1.85 19.29
C ARG A 299 3.84 2.51 18.01
N GLN A 300 3.11 3.61 18.14
CA GLN A 300 2.77 4.47 17.01
C GLN A 300 4.05 5.13 16.48
N LEU A 301 4.18 5.16 15.15
CA LEU A 301 5.34 5.74 14.46
C LEU A 301 5.04 7.14 13.94
N THR A 302 3.90 7.32 13.27
CA THR A 302 3.53 8.62 12.68
C THR A 302 2.80 9.53 13.68
N PRO A 303 2.90 10.85 13.54
CA PRO A 303 2.02 11.78 14.24
C PRO A 303 0.55 11.49 13.90
N SER A 304 -0.35 11.75 14.84
CA SER A 304 -1.79 11.57 14.61
C SER A 304 -2.35 12.62 13.64
N GLY A 305 -3.37 12.21 12.87
CA GLY A 305 -4.10 13.09 11.97
C GLY A 305 -3.66 13.03 10.51
N GLY A 306 -2.68 12.16 10.17
CA GLY A 306 -2.20 12.03 8.79
C GLY A 306 -2.95 11.03 7.93
N ASN A 307 -3.82 10.20 8.51
CA ASN A 307 -4.40 9.05 7.81
C ASN A 307 -3.32 8.22 7.08
N SER A 308 -2.28 7.85 7.83
CA SER A 308 -1.04 7.24 7.31
C SER A 308 -1.24 5.77 6.94
N GLN A 309 -0.75 5.33 5.78
CA GLN A 309 -1.04 4.00 5.21
C GLN A 309 0.13 3.44 4.38
N GLY A 310 0.12 2.12 4.18
CA GLY A 310 0.98 1.43 3.21
C GLY A 310 2.48 1.64 3.44
N PRO A 311 3.00 1.34 4.62
CA PRO A 311 4.40 1.58 4.93
C PRO A 311 5.36 0.67 4.18
N SER A 312 6.59 1.15 3.95
CA SER A 312 7.71 0.36 3.45
C SER A 312 9.03 0.85 4.03
N PHE A 313 9.87 -0.06 4.54
CA PHE A 313 11.19 0.27 5.06
C PHE A 313 12.17 0.69 3.97
N SER A 314 13.09 1.57 4.31
CA SER A 314 14.28 1.84 3.51
C SER A 314 15.24 0.65 3.51
N PRO A 315 16.08 0.48 2.48
CA PRO A 315 17.07 -0.61 2.42
C PRO A 315 18.07 -0.64 3.57
N ASP A 316 18.34 0.52 4.20
CA ASP A 316 19.19 0.61 5.39
C ASP A 316 18.43 0.46 6.72
N GLY A 317 17.10 0.27 6.67
CA GLY A 317 16.24 0.07 7.84
C GLY A 317 16.04 1.29 8.73
N LYS A 318 16.51 2.48 8.35
CA LYS A 318 16.45 3.68 9.19
C LYS A 318 15.24 4.55 8.95
N TRP A 319 14.54 4.34 7.84
CA TRP A 319 13.39 5.13 7.41
C TRP A 319 12.23 4.25 7.01
N VAL A 320 11.04 4.86 6.98
CA VAL A 320 9.81 4.26 6.44
C VAL A 320 9.18 5.24 5.48
N ALA A 321 8.89 4.80 4.25
CA ALA A 321 8.04 5.51 3.30
C ALA A 321 6.59 5.12 3.51
N PHE A 322 5.66 6.03 3.29
CA PHE A 322 4.24 5.79 3.47
C PHE A 322 3.39 6.83 2.74
N THR A 323 2.11 6.54 2.59
CA THR A 323 1.10 7.47 2.08
C THR A 323 0.45 8.22 3.24
N ALA A 324 0.28 9.54 3.14
CA ALA A 324 -0.47 10.31 4.12
C ALA A 324 -1.15 11.56 3.52
N TYR A 325 -2.00 12.19 4.34
CA TYR A 325 -2.86 13.33 3.98
C TYR A 325 -2.63 14.53 4.90
N PHE A 326 -1.47 14.67 5.53
CA PHE A 326 -1.24 15.70 6.55
C PHE A 326 -1.61 17.13 6.08
N ASP A 327 -1.27 17.46 4.84
CA ASP A 327 -1.49 18.81 4.30
C ASP A 327 -2.85 18.95 3.61
N HIS A 328 -3.50 17.82 3.27
CA HIS A 328 -4.75 17.76 2.50
C HIS A 328 -5.79 16.85 3.16
N TYR A 329 -5.84 16.88 4.48
CA TYR A 329 -6.74 16.00 5.25
C TYR A 329 -8.21 16.21 4.87
N GLY A 330 -8.86 15.11 4.46
CA GLY A 330 -10.25 15.13 4.02
C GLY A 330 -10.47 15.45 2.55
N GLU A 331 -9.41 15.69 1.77
CA GLU A 331 -9.46 15.83 0.32
C GLU A 331 -9.29 14.47 -0.37
N ASP A 332 -10.18 14.13 -1.30
CA ASP A 332 -10.19 12.80 -1.95
C ASP A 332 -8.91 12.51 -2.78
N ASN A 333 -8.20 13.55 -3.23
CA ASN A 333 -7.00 13.43 -4.06
C ASN A 333 -5.75 14.03 -3.39
N GLY A 334 -5.77 14.22 -2.09
CA GLY A 334 -4.70 14.90 -1.35
C GLY A 334 -3.67 13.95 -0.72
N CYS A 335 -3.58 12.69 -1.15
CA CYS A 335 -2.60 11.77 -0.59
C CYS A 335 -1.24 11.90 -1.26
N GLU A 336 -0.21 11.98 -0.44
CA GLU A 336 1.16 12.18 -0.86
C GLU A 336 2.10 11.13 -0.25
N ILE A 337 3.27 10.97 -0.85
CA ILE A 337 4.33 10.12 -0.29
C ILE A 337 5.14 10.90 0.73
N TYR A 338 5.27 10.32 1.90
CA TYR A 338 6.08 10.82 3.02
C TYR A 338 7.13 9.79 3.40
N ILE A 339 8.18 10.26 4.06
CA ILE A 339 9.14 9.42 4.78
C ILE A 339 9.28 9.90 6.22
N ILE A 340 9.59 8.97 7.13
CA ILE A 340 9.85 9.22 8.54
C ILE A 340 10.95 8.29 9.05
N ARG A 341 11.76 8.76 9.97
CA ARG A 341 12.73 7.87 10.66
C ARG A 341 12.02 6.85 11.53
N ILE A 342 12.61 5.67 11.70
CA ILE A 342 12.04 4.61 12.55
C ILE A 342 11.88 5.01 14.03
N ASP A 343 12.56 6.06 14.48
CA ASP A 343 12.39 6.62 15.84
C ASP A 343 11.22 7.62 15.95
N GLY A 344 10.56 7.93 14.80
CA GLY A 344 9.43 8.87 14.72
C GLY A 344 9.84 10.32 14.47
N THR A 345 11.12 10.59 14.23
CA THR A 345 11.65 11.92 13.91
C THR A 345 11.77 12.14 12.39
N ASP A 346 12.08 13.37 12.00
CA ASP A 346 12.42 13.77 10.63
C ASP A 346 11.36 13.36 9.58
N LEU A 347 10.10 13.74 9.84
CA LEU A 347 9.00 13.57 8.89
C LEU A 347 9.20 14.51 7.70
N ARG A 348 9.19 13.96 6.48
CA ARG A 348 9.35 14.72 5.22
C ARG A 348 8.28 14.31 4.22
N ARG A 349 7.69 15.28 3.51
CA ARG A 349 6.87 15.04 2.32
C ARG A 349 7.78 14.99 1.10
N LEU A 350 7.58 14.00 0.21
CA LEU A 350 8.37 13.81 -1.00
C LEU A 350 7.62 14.19 -2.28
N THR A 351 6.29 14.02 -2.29
CA THR A 351 5.45 14.46 -3.43
C THR A 351 4.54 15.60 -3.02
N ASP A 352 4.18 16.47 -3.98
CA ASP A 352 3.34 17.66 -3.77
C ASP A 352 2.65 17.99 -5.09
N ASN A 353 1.45 17.43 -5.30
CA ASN A 353 0.70 17.64 -6.52
C ASN A 353 -0.83 17.58 -6.27
N ASP A 354 -1.63 17.82 -7.32
CA ASP A 354 -3.10 17.85 -7.23
C ASP A 354 -3.74 16.45 -7.29
N TYR A 355 -2.96 15.39 -7.27
CA TYR A 355 -3.37 14.00 -7.43
C TYR A 355 -2.93 13.14 -6.25
N CYS A 356 -3.47 11.94 -6.17
CA CYS A 356 -3.11 11.03 -5.10
C CYS A 356 -1.91 10.16 -5.49
N ASP A 357 -0.85 10.22 -4.68
CA ASP A 357 0.32 9.34 -4.74
C ASP A 357 0.29 8.38 -3.56
N TYR A 358 0.34 7.07 -3.82
CA TYR A 358 0.09 6.08 -2.79
C TYR A 358 0.77 4.73 -3.04
N GLN A 359 0.69 3.83 -2.06
CA GLN A 359 1.29 2.49 -2.09
C GLN A 359 2.82 2.49 -2.35
N PRO A 360 3.63 3.28 -1.62
CA PRO A 360 5.06 3.26 -1.84
C PRO A 360 5.67 1.89 -1.52
N ARG A 361 6.75 1.57 -2.25
CA ARG A 361 7.70 0.51 -1.94
C ARG A 361 9.10 1.03 -2.15
N TRP A 362 9.92 0.86 -1.12
CA TRP A 362 11.28 1.35 -1.09
C TRP A 362 12.25 0.21 -1.43
N GLY A 363 13.15 0.44 -2.37
CA GLY A 363 14.18 -0.49 -2.78
C GLY A 363 15.55 0.19 -2.94
N PRO A 364 16.57 -0.58 -3.23
CA PRO A 364 17.96 -0.09 -3.39
C PRO A 364 18.15 0.88 -4.55
#